data_e7720cd3a21d1823e574510415acb755
#
_entry.id   e7720cd3a21d1823e574510415acb755
#
_cell.length_a   1.000
_cell.length_b   1.000
_cell.length_c   1.000
_cell.angle_alpha   90.00
_cell.angle_beta   90.00
_cell.angle_gamma   90.00
#
_symmetry.space_group_name_H-M   'P 1'
#
loop_
_entity.id
_entity.type
_entity.pdbx_description
1 polymer ?
#
loop_
_entity_poly.entity_id
_entity_poly.type
_entity_poly.pdbx_seq_one_letter_code
_entity_poly.pdbx_strand_id
1 'polypeptide(L)' 'MSNVYFGDFVRLVEGVGFELKRVSGSHHVFVHPQAREILSLQEVGGEAKPYQIRQFLRLVERYDLKIGEP' A
#
# COMPACT_ATOMS: atom_id res chain seq x y z
N MET A 1 3.32 -18.06 3.36
CA MET A 1 2.26 -17.21 2.77
C MET A 1 2.53 -17.00 1.30
N SER A 2 1.53 -17.21 0.46
CA SER A 2 1.69 -16.96 -0.96
C SER A 2 1.65 -15.46 -1.24
N ASN A 3 2.22 -15.08 -2.39
CA ASN A 3 2.19 -13.69 -2.82
C ASN A 3 0.78 -13.31 -3.28
N VAL A 4 0.49 -12.04 -3.19
CA VAL A 4 -0.80 -11.46 -3.57
C VAL A 4 -0.60 -10.70 -4.88
N TYR A 5 -1.58 -10.75 -5.77
CA TYR A 5 -1.52 -9.96 -6.98
C TYR A 5 -1.40 -8.48 -6.63
N PHE A 6 -0.50 -7.80 -7.33
CA PHE A 6 -0.20 -6.39 -7.03
C PHE A 6 -1.44 -5.52 -7.19
N GLY A 7 -2.23 -5.74 -8.24
CA GLY A 7 -3.44 -4.95 -8.46
C GLY A 7 -4.46 -5.10 -7.34
N ASP A 8 -4.60 -6.31 -6.81
CA ASP A 8 -5.52 -6.55 -5.69
C ASP A 8 -5.02 -5.84 -4.43
N PHE A 9 -3.71 -5.87 -4.21
CA PHE A 9 -3.12 -5.20 -3.05
C PHE A 9 -3.27 -3.68 -3.17
N VAL A 10 -3.08 -3.13 -4.37
CA VAL A 10 -3.27 -1.69 -4.60
C VAL A 10 -4.71 -1.29 -4.30
N ARG A 11 -5.69 -2.11 -4.71
CA ARG A 11 -7.09 -1.81 -4.40
C ARG A 11 -7.35 -1.76 -2.90
N LEU A 12 -6.73 -2.66 -2.16
CA LEU A 12 -6.83 -2.63 -0.69
C LEU A 12 -6.19 -1.37 -0.12
N VAL A 13 -5.00 -1.04 -0.59
CA VAL A 13 -4.26 0.15 -0.15
C VAL A 13 -5.10 1.41 -0.40
N GLU A 14 -5.69 1.53 -1.58
CA GLU A 14 -6.54 2.66 -1.92
C GLU A 14 -7.84 2.64 -1.10
N GLY A 15 -8.37 1.47 -0.82
CA GLY A 15 -9.58 1.34 0.00
C GLY A 15 -9.40 1.84 1.42
N VAL A 16 -8.18 1.84 1.92
CA VAL A 16 -7.85 2.38 3.24
C VAL A 16 -7.63 3.90 3.19
N GLY A 17 -7.56 4.49 1.99
CA GLY A 17 -7.44 5.93 1.83
C GLY A 17 -6.10 6.41 1.34
N PHE A 18 -5.18 5.51 1.00
CA PHE A 18 -3.94 5.93 0.36
C PHE A 18 -4.19 6.39 -1.06
N GLU A 19 -3.42 7.37 -1.50
CA GLU A 19 -3.51 7.90 -2.85
C GLU A 19 -2.18 7.71 -3.55
N LEU A 20 -2.23 7.27 -4.80
CA LEU A 20 -1.04 7.13 -5.62
C LEU A 20 -0.53 8.52 -6.00
N LYS A 21 0.72 8.80 -5.63
CA LYS A 21 1.35 10.08 -5.95
C LYS A 21 2.23 10.00 -7.16
N ARG A 22 2.93 8.88 -7.34
CA ARG A 22 3.95 8.79 -8.37
C ARG A 22 4.25 7.34 -8.69
N VAL A 23 4.52 7.08 -9.95
CA VAL A 23 5.03 5.79 -10.42
C VAL A 23 6.37 6.05 -11.09
N SER A 24 7.38 5.29 -10.70
CA SER A 24 8.70 5.34 -11.33
C SER A 24 9.14 3.91 -11.58
N GLY A 25 9.07 3.46 -12.85
CA GLY A 25 9.31 2.06 -13.18
C GLY A 25 8.30 1.17 -12.46
N SER A 26 8.80 0.23 -11.67
CA SER A 26 7.93 -0.67 -10.90
C SER A 26 7.58 -0.12 -9.52
N HIS A 27 8.11 1.07 -9.17
CA HIS A 27 7.89 1.66 -7.84
C HIS A 27 6.67 2.57 -7.86
N HIS A 28 5.76 2.32 -6.91
CA HIS A 28 4.51 3.09 -6.77
C HIS A 28 4.54 3.73 -5.39
N VAL A 29 4.46 5.06 -5.35
CA VAL A 29 4.51 5.82 -4.09
C VAL A 29 3.12 6.29 -3.72
N PHE A 30 2.67 5.89 -2.55
CA PHE A 30 1.35 6.23 -2.03
C PHE A 30 1.48 7.09 -0.78
N VAL A 31 0.49 7.97 -0.58
CA VAL A 31 0.41 8.82 0.61
C VAL A 31 -0.99 8.72 1.21
N HIS A 32 -1.08 9.02 2.50
CA HIS A 32 -2.35 9.02 3.22
C HIS A 32 -2.42 10.30 4.06
N PRO A 33 -3.57 11.00 4.09
CA PRO A 33 -3.65 12.27 4.81
C PRO A 33 -3.41 12.15 6.31
N GLN A 34 -3.65 10.96 6.88
CA GLN A 34 -3.46 10.74 8.32
C GLN A 34 -2.12 10.09 8.65
N ALA A 35 -1.30 9.78 7.64
CA ALA A 35 -0.01 9.14 7.86
C ALA A 35 1.11 10.06 7.41
N ARG A 36 2.14 10.22 8.26
CA ARG A 36 3.29 11.04 7.89
C ARG A 36 4.24 10.31 6.97
N GLU A 37 4.22 8.99 7.01
CA GLU A 37 5.13 8.17 6.23
C GLU A 37 4.52 7.84 4.89
N ILE A 38 5.35 7.80 3.86
CA ILE A 38 4.92 7.34 2.55
C ILE A 38 4.95 5.82 2.52
N LEU A 39 4.15 5.25 1.62
CA LEU A 39 4.15 3.81 1.37
C LEU A 39 4.69 3.60 -0.03
N SER A 40 5.89 3.03 -0.13
CA SER A 40 6.52 2.76 -1.42
C SER A 40 6.40 1.28 -1.71
N LEU A 41 5.70 0.94 -2.78
CA LEU A 41 5.44 -0.44 -3.18
C LEU A 41 6.09 -0.72 -4.51
N GLN A 42 6.62 -1.93 -4.67
CA GLN A 42 7.24 -2.35 -5.91
C GLN A 42 6.50 -3.56 -6.45
N GLU A 43 6.09 -3.46 -7.71
CA GLU A 43 5.51 -4.61 -8.41
C GLU A 43 6.64 -5.53 -8.86
N VAL A 44 6.56 -6.81 -8.48
CA VAL A 44 7.56 -7.80 -8.84
C VAL A 44 6.83 -8.99 -9.44
N GLY A 45 6.95 -9.14 -10.76
CA GLY A 45 6.26 -10.23 -11.46
C GLY A 45 4.76 -10.20 -11.31
N GLY A 46 4.16 -9.01 -11.23
CA GLY A 46 2.73 -8.85 -11.05
C GLY A 46 2.25 -9.07 -9.62
N GLU A 47 3.16 -9.19 -8.67
CA GLU A 47 2.81 -9.54 -7.29
C GLU A 47 3.39 -8.56 -6.28
N ALA A 48 2.73 -8.49 -5.13
CA ALA A 48 3.25 -7.82 -3.94
C ALA A 48 3.91 -8.86 -3.05
N LYS A 49 5.12 -8.56 -2.58
CA LYS A 49 5.86 -9.47 -1.71
C LYS A 49 5.36 -9.36 -0.26
N PRO A 50 5.50 -10.42 0.54
CA PRO A 50 5.02 -10.39 1.92
C PRO A 50 5.57 -9.23 2.75
N TYR A 51 6.82 -8.81 2.54
CA TYR A 51 7.37 -7.72 3.34
C TYR A 51 6.66 -6.40 3.05
N GLN A 52 6.16 -6.21 1.82
CA GLN A 52 5.41 -5.00 1.46
C GLN A 52 4.04 -5.00 2.14
N ILE A 53 3.41 -6.16 2.21
CA ILE A 53 2.13 -6.30 2.90
C ILE A 53 2.32 -5.99 4.38
N ARG A 54 3.40 -6.49 4.98
CA ARG A 54 3.70 -6.20 6.39
C ARG A 54 3.96 -4.72 6.61
N GLN A 55 4.64 -4.06 5.68
CA GLN A 55 4.89 -2.63 5.76
C GLN A 55 3.57 -1.84 5.76
N PHE A 56 2.66 -2.20 4.86
CA PHE A 56 1.34 -1.58 4.79
C PHE A 56 0.57 -1.79 6.10
N LEU A 57 0.55 -3.01 6.61
CA LEU A 57 -0.18 -3.30 7.84
C LEU A 57 0.41 -2.56 9.03
N ARG A 58 1.72 -2.35 9.06
CA ARG A 58 2.36 -1.57 10.11
C ARG A 58 1.86 -0.13 10.11
N LEU A 59 1.71 0.46 8.93
CA LEU A 59 1.18 1.82 8.83
C LEU A 59 -0.29 1.88 9.22
N VAL A 60 -1.07 0.89 8.79
CA VAL A 60 -2.49 0.82 9.17
C VAL A 60 -2.62 0.78 10.69
N GLU A 61 -1.81 -0.02 11.34
CA GLU A 61 -1.86 -0.14 12.81
C GLU A 61 -1.35 1.13 13.48
N ARG A 62 -0.21 1.67 13.01
CA ARG A 62 0.39 2.84 13.63
C ARG A 62 -0.53 4.06 13.60
N TYR A 63 -1.23 4.27 12.50
CA TYR A 63 -2.06 5.45 12.30
C TYR A 63 -3.56 5.16 12.43
N ASP A 64 -3.90 3.94 12.84
CA ASP A 64 -5.30 3.52 13.04
C ASP A 64 -6.15 3.80 11.80
N LEU A 65 -5.64 3.42 10.64
CA LEU A 65 -6.32 3.65 9.37
C LEU A 65 -7.43 2.61 9.17
N LYS A 66 -8.52 3.03 8.52
CA LYS A 66 -9.69 2.17 8.36
C LYS A 66 -10.18 2.18 6.92
N ILE A 67 -10.67 1.03 6.48
CA ILE A 67 -11.22 0.87 5.15
C ILE A 67 -12.52 1.67 5.04
N GLY A 68 -12.65 2.44 3.95
CA GLY A 68 -13.89 3.11 3.63
C GLY A 68 -14.22 4.32 4.50
N GLU A 69 -13.32 4.76 5.36
CA GLU A 69 -13.56 5.95 6.17
C GLU A 69 -13.10 7.19 5.43
N PRO A 70 -13.93 8.24 5.43
CA PRO A 70 -13.55 9.52 4.84
C PRO A 70 -12.43 10.22 5.60
#